data_c96f0638fd9e6d313e301fea83e40466
#
_entry.id   c96f0638fd9e6d313e301fea83e40466
#
_cell.length_a   1.000
_cell.length_b   1.000
_cell.length_c   1.000
_cell.angle_alpha   90.00
_cell.angle_beta   90.00
_cell.angle_gamma   90.00
#
_symmetry.space_group_name_H-M   'P 1'
#
loop_
_entity.id
_entity.type
_entity.pdbx_description
1 polymer ?
#
loop_
_entity_poly.entity_id
_entity_poly.type
_entity_poly.pdbx_seq_one_letter_code
_entity_poly.pdbx_strand_id
1 'polypeptide(L)'
;MAFRKFFDSIEPDFKAGGKYEKLYPIYEMVETIFYTSSTVTKAAPHARSFVDMKRIMTYVVISTIPCILWAFYNTGLQTNIYLSEINSSELNGWRIWLLQLFGIPFNPNSIFANMAHGALYFFPIYITTLVAGGVCEVFFATKRGHEVNEGFLVSSMLYTLTLPATTPLWMVALGIIFGVIVGKEVFGGTGKNFLNPALTGRAFLYFAYPAYMSGDSVWVPVDGVTSATSLSISAAEGYQSLISYGITWSDAFLGTIQGSLGETSTLACLIGLAFLLVTRIANYRLIIGCLAGMIVFSSFLN
;
A
#
# COMPACT_ATOMS: atom_id res chain seq x y z
N MET A 1 -12.21 -29.72 -0.87
CA MET A 1 -13.47 -30.22 -1.50
C MET A 1 -14.74 -29.56 -0.94
N ALA A 2 -14.90 -29.38 0.39
CA ALA A 2 -16.11 -28.73 0.95
C ALA A 2 -16.30 -27.28 0.54
N PHE A 3 -15.23 -26.50 0.46
CA PHE A 3 -15.27 -25.07 0.14
C PHE A 3 -15.70 -24.83 -1.32
N ARG A 4 -15.28 -25.66 -2.26
CA ARG A 4 -15.74 -25.56 -3.64
C ARG A 4 -17.23 -25.87 -3.79
N LYS A 5 -17.73 -26.91 -3.10
CA LYS A 5 -19.16 -27.24 -3.10
C LYS A 5 -20.03 -26.08 -2.60
N PHE A 6 -19.51 -25.29 -1.65
CA PHE A 6 -20.21 -24.09 -1.17
C PHE A 6 -20.34 -23.06 -2.29
N PHE A 7 -19.25 -22.72 -3.01
CA PHE A 7 -19.31 -21.81 -4.14
C PHE A 7 -20.22 -22.33 -5.26
N ASP A 8 -20.09 -23.60 -5.62
CA ASP A 8 -20.92 -24.23 -6.64
C ASP A 8 -22.42 -24.24 -6.28
N SER A 9 -22.75 -24.24 -4.97
CA SER A 9 -24.14 -24.20 -4.51
C SER A 9 -24.82 -22.84 -4.60
N ILE A 10 -24.04 -21.75 -4.44
CA ILE A 10 -24.55 -20.38 -4.50
C ILE A 10 -24.40 -19.75 -5.88
N GLU A 11 -23.55 -20.32 -6.75
CA GLU A 11 -23.29 -19.83 -8.12
C GLU A 11 -24.58 -19.60 -8.94
N PRO A 12 -25.60 -20.47 -8.92
CA PRO A 12 -26.84 -20.28 -9.69
C PRO A 12 -27.59 -19.00 -9.34
N ASP A 13 -27.51 -18.55 -8.06
CA ASP A 13 -28.21 -17.35 -7.59
C ASP A 13 -27.57 -16.05 -8.14
N PHE A 14 -26.30 -16.12 -8.53
CA PHE A 14 -25.55 -14.97 -9.07
C PHE A 14 -25.44 -14.98 -10.59
N LYS A 15 -25.70 -16.12 -11.26
CA LYS A 15 -25.71 -16.20 -12.74
C LYS A 15 -26.89 -15.47 -13.36
N ALA A 16 -26.82 -15.30 -14.68
CA ALA A 16 -27.88 -14.67 -15.47
C ALA A 16 -29.25 -15.32 -15.18
N GLY A 17 -30.23 -14.49 -14.77
CA GLY A 17 -31.56 -14.93 -14.31
C GLY A 17 -31.65 -15.28 -12.82
N GLY A 18 -30.58 -15.26 -12.06
CA GLY A 18 -30.56 -15.48 -10.63
C GLY A 18 -30.98 -14.23 -9.84
N LYS A 19 -31.34 -14.42 -8.56
CA LYS A 19 -31.81 -13.36 -7.66
C LYS A 19 -30.78 -12.23 -7.46
N TYR A 20 -29.48 -12.54 -7.56
CA TYR A 20 -28.36 -11.63 -7.30
C TYR A 20 -27.47 -11.42 -8.53
N GLU A 21 -28.04 -11.50 -9.74
CA GLU A 21 -27.30 -11.35 -11.00
C GLU A 21 -26.43 -10.08 -11.05
N LYS A 22 -26.90 -8.94 -10.55
CA LYS A 22 -26.16 -7.68 -10.49
C LYS A 22 -24.93 -7.72 -9.57
N LEU A 23 -24.87 -8.67 -8.66
CA LEU A 23 -23.77 -8.86 -7.72
C LEU A 23 -22.81 -9.97 -8.18
N TYR A 24 -22.99 -10.52 -9.38
CA TYR A 24 -22.08 -11.51 -9.96
C TYR A 24 -20.60 -11.08 -9.91
N PRO A 25 -20.24 -9.81 -10.18
CA PRO A 25 -18.85 -9.37 -10.08
C PRO A 25 -18.22 -9.56 -8.68
N ILE A 26 -19.03 -9.44 -7.61
CA ILE A 26 -18.55 -9.67 -6.24
C ILE A 26 -18.35 -11.17 -5.97
N TYR A 27 -19.32 -11.99 -6.41
CA TYR A 27 -19.21 -13.44 -6.30
C TYR A 27 -17.95 -13.96 -7.00
N GLU A 28 -17.74 -13.55 -8.26
CA GLU A 28 -16.61 -13.94 -9.09
C GLU A 28 -15.27 -13.48 -8.47
N MET A 29 -15.22 -12.27 -7.94
CA MET A 29 -14.04 -11.76 -7.23
C MET A 29 -13.67 -12.65 -6.04
N VAL A 30 -14.64 -13.05 -5.22
CA VAL A 30 -14.39 -13.89 -4.04
C VAL A 30 -14.02 -15.32 -4.45
N GLU A 31 -14.71 -15.90 -5.44
CA GLU A 31 -14.42 -17.24 -5.95
C GLU A 31 -13.00 -17.30 -6.52
N THR A 32 -12.59 -16.31 -7.30
CA THR A 32 -11.30 -16.32 -7.99
C THR A 32 -10.11 -16.00 -7.11
N ILE A 33 -10.31 -15.52 -5.88
CA ILE A 33 -9.26 -15.51 -4.85
C ILE A 33 -8.81 -16.94 -4.51
N PHE A 34 -9.75 -17.88 -4.49
CA PHE A 34 -9.48 -19.27 -4.07
C PHE A 34 -9.29 -20.22 -5.25
N TYR A 35 -9.91 -19.94 -6.39
CA TYR A 35 -9.96 -20.83 -7.55
C TYR A 35 -9.62 -20.10 -8.85
N THR A 36 -9.00 -20.80 -9.79
CA THR A 36 -8.73 -20.27 -11.13
C THR A 36 -10.04 -20.16 -11.91
N SER A 37 -10.23 -19.07 -12.65
CA SER A 37 -11.39 -18.89 -13.53
C SER A 37 -11.51 -20.04 -14.52
N SER A 38 -12.71 -20.55 -14.68
CA SER A 38 -13.04 -21.62 -15.64
C SER A 38 -13.35 -21.09 -17.06
N THR A 39 -13.30 -19.76 -17.26
CA THR A 39 -13.60 -19.14 -18.54
C THR A 39 -12.59 -19.54 -19.62
N VAL A 40 -13.12 -20.02 -20.76
CA VAL A 40 -12.34 -20.41 -21.93
C VAL A 40 -12.80 -19.61 -23.14
N THR A 41 -11.89 -19.41 -24.11
CA THR A 41 -12.24 -18.77 -25.39
C THR A 41 -13.23 -19.64 -26.16
N LYS A 42 -14.34 -19.04 -26.63
CA LYS A 42 -15.40 -19.74 -27.39
C LYS A 42 -15.15 -19.75 -28.90
N ALA A 43 -14.21 -18.95 -29.40
CA ALA A 43 -13.89 -18.81 -30.80
C ALA A 43 -12.38 -18.71 -31.03
N ALA A 44 -11.90 -19.14 -32.20
CA ALA A 44 -10.50 -18.99 -32.61
C ALA A 44 -10.12 -17.50 -32.80
N PRO A 45 -8.84 -17.12 -32.55
CA PRO A 45 -7.72 -17.94 -32.13
C PRO A 45 -7.74 -18.26 -30.62
N HIS A 46 -7.35 -19.48 -30.26
CA HIS A 46 -7.24 -19.94 -28.89
C HIS A 46 -5.81 -19.67 -28.36
N ALA A 47 -5.54 -18.46 -27.95
CA ALA A 47 -4.28 -18.09 -27.29
C ALA A 47 -4.49 -17.96 -25.77
N ARG A 48 -3.68 -18.67 -25.00
CA ARG A 48 -3.67 -18.57 -23.53
C ARG A 48 -2.29 -18.15 -23.05
N SER A 49 -2.24 -17.12 -22.22
CA SER A 49 -1.00 -16.74 -21.56
C SER A 49 -0.59 -17.81 -20.54
N PHE A 50 0.71 -18.03 -20.38
CA PHE A 50 1.26 -18.92 -19.34
C PHE A 50 0.94 -18.42 -17.91
N VAL A 51 0.85 -17.11 -17.72
CA VAL A 51 0.52 -16.48 -16.45
C VAL A 51 -0.74 -15.65 -16.62
N ASP A 52 -1.75 -15.93 -15.80
CA ASP A 52 -2.98 -15.17 -15.76
C ASP A 52 -2.74 -13.80 -15.09
N MET A 53 -3.52 -12.77 -15.48
CA MET A 53 -3.45 -11.42 -14.93
C MET A 53 -3.55 -11.43 -13.38
N LYS A 54 -4.44 -12.27 -12.84
CA LYS A 54 -4.65 -12.46 -11.39
C LYS A 54 -3.39 -12.89 -10.68
N ARG A 55 -2.66 -13.84 -11.25
CA ARG A 55 -1.36 -14.30 -10.69
C ARG A 55 -0.29 -13.21 -10.74
N ILE A 56 -0.23 -12.46 -11.84
CA ILE A 56 0.70 -11.32 -11.94
C ILE A 56 0.44 -10.33 -10.81
N MET A 57 -0.81 -9.94 -10.60
CA MET A 57 -1.19 -9.01 -9.54
C MET A 57 -0.89 -9.57 -8.14
N THR A 58 -1.16 -10.86 -7.90
CA THR A 58 -0.81 -11.53 -6.65
C THR A 58 0.69 -11.51 -6.39
N TYR A 59 1.51 -11.78 -7.38
CA TYR A 59 2.98 -11.71 -7.24
C TYR A 59 3.46 -10.28 -6.92
N VAL A 60 2.84 -9.27 -7.52
CA VAL A 60 3.17 -7.88 -7.18
C VAL A 60 2.81 -7.58 -5.71
N VAL A 61 1.65 -8.03 -5.21
CA VAL A 61 1.30 -7.89 -3.79
C VAL A 61 2.29 -8.65 -2.89
N ILE A 62 2.67 -9.88 -3.26
CA ILE A 62 3.68 -10.65 -2.50
C ILE A 62 5.02 -9.91 -2.45
N SER A 63 5.41 -9.24 -3.54
CA SER A 63 6.67 -8.48 -3.57
C SER A 63 6.69 -7.29 -2.61
N THR A 64 5.53 -6.80 -2.18
CA THR A 64 5.45 -5.71 -1.17
C THR A 64 5.49 -6.20 0.28
N ILE A 65 5.41 -7.52 0.54
CA ILE A 65 5.42 -8.08 1.90
C ILE A 65 6.63 -7.62 2.71
N PRO A 66 7.86 -7.62 2.20
CA PRO A 66 9.01 -7.10 2.96
C PRO A 66 8.83 -5.65 3.41
N CYS A 67 8.25 -4.80 2.54
CA CYS A 67 7.96 -3.41 2.87
C CYS A 67 6.85 -3.28 3.92
N ILE A 68 5.83 -4.15 3.88
CA ILE A 68 4.75 -4.19 4.87
C ILE A 68 5.28 -4.60 6.24
N LEU A 69 6.09 -5.65 6.29
CA LEU A 69 6.70 -6.11 7.55
C LEU A 69 7.62 -5.04 8.13
N TRP A 70 8.37 -4.36 7.28
CA TRP A 70 9.21 -3.24 7.69
C TRP A 70 8.38 -2.04 8.15
N ALA A 71 7.28 -1.74 7.48
CA ALA A 71 6.33 -0.70 7.91
C ALA A 71 5.82 -0.96 9.34
N PHE A 72 5.43 -2.20 9.66
CA PHE A 72 5.02 -2.56 11.01
C PHE A 72 6.15 -2.35 12.01
N TYR A 73 7.33 -2.85 11.70
CA TYR A 73 8.47 -2.75 12.60
C TYR A 73 8.92 -1.31 12.81
N ASN A 74 9.20 -0.57 11.74
CA ASN A 74 9.78 0.78 11.84
C ASN A 74 8.79 1.79 12.44
N THR A 75 7.52 1.77 12.02
CA THR A 75 6.51 2.67 12.58
C THR A 75 6.34 2.46 14.08
N GLY A 76 6.29 1.20 14.52
CA GLY A 76 6.20 0.90 15.94
C GLY A 76 7.48 1.18 16.71
N LEU A 77 8.66 0.93 16.11
CA LEU A 77 9.95 1.23 16.71
C LEU A 77 10.08 2.73 17.00
N GLN A 78 9.85 3.57 16.01
CA GLN A 78 9.94 5.02 16.14
C GLN A 78 8.96 5.54 17.21
N THR A 79 7.72 5.03 17.22
CA THR A 79 6.73 5.38 18.22
C THR A 79 7.14 4.93 19.63
N ASN A 80 7.64 3.69 19.77
CA ASN A 80 8.05 3.16 21.08
C ASN A 80 9.32 3.82 21.62
N ILE A 81 10.28 4.21 20.77
CA ILE A 81 11.46 5.00 21.18
C ILE A 81 10.96 6.30 21.82
N TYR A 82 10.10 7.01 21.11
CA TYR A 82 9.58 8.27 21.59
C TYR A 82 8.78 8.13 22.89
N LEU A 83 7.93 7.11 23.00
CA LEU A 83 7.16 6.82 24.22
C LEU A 83 8.07 6.51 25.42
N SER A 84 9.17 5.83 25.18
CA SER A 84 10.14 5.51 26.24
C SER A 84 10.90 6.76 26.76
N GLU A 85 11.11 7.76 25.88
CA GLU A 85 11.77 9.02 26.24
C GLU A 85 10.87 9.93 27.11
N ILE A 86 9.57 10.00 26.78
CA ILE A 86 8.62 10.86 27.49
C ILE A 86 8.24 10.29 28.85
N ASN A 87 8.53 9.01 29.14
CA ASN A 87 8.09 8.31 30.35
C ASN A 87 6.57 8.42 30.60
N SER A 88 5.76 8.58 29.55
CA SER A 88 4.35 8.87 29.71
C SER A 88 3.52 7.58 29.64
N SER A 89 3.04 7.19 30.82
CA SER A 89 1.92 6.27 30.96
C SER A 89 0.56 6.93 30.65
N GLU A 90 0.54 8.21 30.33
CA GLU A 90 -0.68 9.03 30.21
C GLU A 90 -1.09 9.37 28.77
N LEU A 91 -0.57 8.67 27.79
CA LEU A 91 -1.00 8.89 26.41
C LEU A 91 -2.42 8.37 26.19
N ASN A 92 -3.31 9.27 25.84
CA ASN A 92 -4.68 8.97 25.49
C ASN A 92 -4.78 8.65 23.99
N GLY A 93 -5.25 7.46 23.66
CA GLY A 93 -5.51 7.08 22.28
C GLY A 93 -6.01 5.64 22.19
N TRP A 94 -6.89 5.37 21.23
CA TRP A 94 -7.47 4.04 21.06
C TRP A 94 -6.39 2.95 20.75
N ARG A 95 -5.28 3.33 20.09
CA ARG A 95 -4.16 2.43 19.81
C ARG A 95 -3.46 2.00 21.09
N ILE A 96 -3.18 2.95 21.95
CA ILE A 96 -2.54 2.72 23.25
C ILE A 96 -3.43 1.87 24.15
N TRP A 97 -4.73 2.19 24.19
CA TRP A 97 -5.72 1.39 24.91
C TRP A 97 -5.74 -0.07 24.42
N LEU A 98 -5.69 -0.31 23.11
CA LEU A 98 -5.63 -1.66 22.58
C LEU A 98 -4.35 -2.40 22.97
N LEU A 99 -3.19 -1.76 22.90
CA LEU A 99 -1.92 -2.37 23.30
C LEU A 99 -1.91 -2.73 24.78
N GLN A 100 -2.44 -1.84 25.63
CA GLN A 100 -2.60 -2.11 27.06
C GLN A 100 -3.58 -3.25 27.33
N LEU A 101 -4.69 -3.32 26.61
CA LEU A 101 -5.68 -4.40 26.72
C LEU A 101 -5.07 -5.77 26.42
N PHE A 102 -4.17 -5.83 25.42
CA PHE A 102 -3.45 -7.07 25.07
C PHE A 102 -2.16 -7.28 25.87
N GLY A 103 -1.84 -6.40 26.84
CA GLY A 103 -0.64 -6.50 27.67
C GLY A 103 0.68 -6.35 26.89
N ILE A 104 0.66 -5.63 25.76
CA ILE A 104 1.84 -5.41 24.94
C ILE A 104 2.60 -4.20 25.50
N PRO A 105 3.88 -4.36 25.93
CA PRO A 105 4.65 -3.28 26.50
C PRO A 105 5.14 -2.29 25.42
N PHE A 106 5.31 -1.02 25.80
CA PHE A 106 5.95 0.01 24.96
C PHE A 106 7.49 -0.11 25.06
N ASN A 107 8.04 -1.17 24.53
CA ASN A 107 9.47 -1.44 24.61
C ASN A 107 10.09 -1.42 23.19
N PRO A 108 10.97 -0.45 22.88
CA PRO A 108 11.60 -0.36 21.57
C PRO A 108 12.52 -1.56 21.25
N ASN A 109 13.01 -2.26 22.27
CA ASN A 109 13.86 -3.45 22.08
C ASN A 109 13.05 -4.73 21.75
N SER A 110 11.74 -4.70 21.87
CA SER A 110 10.88 -5.84 21.55
C SER A 110 10.37 -5.77 20.12
N ILE A 111 10.83 -6.67 19.26
CA ILE A 111 10.38 -6.77 17.86
C ILE A 111 8.86 -6.96 17.79
N PHE A 112 8.32 -7.82 18.65
CA PHE A 112 6.87 -8.08 18.68
C PHE A 112 6.07 -6.85 19.07
N ALA A 113 6.49 -6.10 20.10
CA ALA A 113 5.83 -4.88 20.52
C ALA A 113 5.85 -3.82 19.42
N ASN A 114 6.99 -3.66 18.74
CA ASN A 114 7.14 -2.75 17.61
C ASN A 114 6.20 -3.15 16.46
N MET A 115 6.22 -4.41 16.05
CA MET A 115 5.35 -4.89 14.97
C MET A 115 3.85 -4.74 15.29
N ALA A 116 3.45 -5.04 16.52
CA ALA A 116 2.06 -4.89 16.96
C ALA A 116 1.63 -3.41 16.95
N HIS A 117 2.47 -2.52 17.44
CA HIS A 117 2.18 -1.09 17.45
C HIS A 117 2.08 -0.52 16.04
N GLY A 118 3.06 -0.79 15.17
CA GLY A 118 3.03 -0.33 13.78
C GLY A 118 1.85 -0.90 12.97
N ALA A 119 1.43 -2.13 13.25
CA ALA A 119 0.25 -2.73 12.63
C ALA A 119 -1.04 -1.93 12.93
N LEU A 120 -1.16 -1.33 14.12
CA LEU A 120 -2.30 -0.48 14.48
C LEU A 120 -2.33 0.86 13.73
N TYR A 121 -1.24 1.27 13.10
CA TYR A 121 -1.22 2.40 12.17
C TYR A 121 -1.56 1.95 10.76
N PHE A 122 -1.02 0.83 10.33
CA PHE A 122 -1.19 0.34 8.96
C PHE A 122 -2.62 -0.14 8.66
N PHE A 123 -3.18 -1.02 9.51
CA PHE A 123 -4.48 -1.66 9.22
C PHE A 123 -5.64 -0.68 9.05
N PRO A 124 -5.83 0.36 9.85
CA PRO A 124 -6.92 1.32 9.65
C PRO A 124 -6.82 2.01 8.29
N ILE A 125 -5.62 2.40 7.87
CA ILE A 125 -5.38 3.04 6.56
C ILE A 125 -5.68 2.03 5.44
N TYR A 126 -5.17 0.81 5.55
CA TYR A 126 -5.37 -0.22 4.53
C TYR A 126 -6.84 -0.65 4.40
N ILE A 127 -7.53 -0.86 5.52
CA ILE A 127 -8.96 -1.21 5.52
C ILE A 127 -9.79 -0.08 4.91
N THR A 128 -9.52 1.17 5.28
CA THR A 128 -10.20 2.34 4.71
C THR A 128 -9.97 2.42 3.20
N THR A 129 -8.73 2.19 2.75
CA THR A 129 -8.37 2.15 1.33
C THR A 129 -9.13 1.05 0.59
N LEU A 130 -9.16 -0.16 1.15
CA LEU A 130 -9.88 -1.30 0.56
C LEU A 130 -11.38 -1.04 0.46
N VAL A 131 -11.99 -0.52 1.53
CA VAL A 131 -13.44 -0.27 1.55
C VAL A 131 -13.80 0.86 0.60
N ALA A 132 -13.17 2.02 0.72
CA ALA A 132 -13.52 3.19 -0.08
C ALA A 132 -13.24 2.97 -1.58
N GLY A 133 -12.05 2.45 -1.92
CA GLY A 133 -11.71 2.17 -3.31
C GLY A 133 -12.46 0.96 -3.86
N GLY A 134 -12.67 -0.09 -3.06
CA GLY A 134 -13.42 -1.28 -3.45
C GLY A 134 -14.89 -0.98 -3.78
N VAL A 135 -15.54 -0.08 -3.03
CA VAL A 135 -16.90 0.39 -3.35
C VAL A 135 -16.91 1.06 -4.72
N CYS A 136 -15.92 1.89 -5.05
CA CYS A 136 -15.81 2.50 -6.37
C CYS A 136 -15.63 1.43 -7.47
N GLU A 137 -14.74 0.46 -7.27
CA GLU A 137 -14.50 -0.63 -8.22
C GLU A 137 -15.77 -1.43 -8.50
N VAL A 138 -16.46 -1.87 -7.45
CA VAL A 138 -17.70 -2.63 -7.55
C VAL A 138 -18.78 -1.81 -8.25
N PHE A 139 -18.91 -0.52 -7.93
CA PHE A 139 -19.88 0.36 -8.57
C PHE A 139 -19.67 0.45 -10.09
N PHE A 140 -18.44 0.69 -10.53
CA PHE A 140 -18.14 0.80 -11.96
C PHE A 140 -18.20 -0.56 -12.67
N ALA A 141 -17.74 -1.65 -12.03
CA ALA A 141 -17.85 -3.00 -12.56
C ALA A 141 -19.31 -3.39 -12.80
N THR A 142 -20.19 -3.19 -11.82
CA THR A 142 -21.62 -3.47 -11.91
C THR A 142 -22.31 -2.62 -13.00
N LYS A 143 -21.97 -1.32 -13.07
CA LYS A 143 -22.58 -0.42 -14.06
C LYS A 143 -22.16 -0.72 -15.50
N ARG A 144 -20.94 -1.18 -15.70
CA ARG A 144 -20.39 -1.50 -17.03
C ARG A 144 -20.54 -2.98 -17.43
N GLY A 145 -20.97 -3.85 -16.51
CA GLY A 145 -21.16 -5.26 -16.75
C GLY A 145 -19.86 -6.03 -16.98
N HIS A 146 -18.77 -5.65 -16.29
CA HIS A 146 -17.50 -6.37 -16.33
C HIS A 146 -17.12 -6.85 -14.92
N GLU A 147 -16.18 -7.81 -14.87
CA GLU A 147 -15.64 -8.35 -13.64
C GLU A 147 -14.81 -7.30 -12.86
N VAL A 148 -14.78 -7.43 -11.52
CA VAL A 148 -13.89 -6.63 -10.68
C VAL A 148 -12.46 -7.12 -10.90
N ASN A 149 -11.55 -6.19 -11.20
CA ASN A 149 -10.17 -6.53 -11.51
C ASN A 149 -9.30 -6.51 -10.25
N GLU A 150 -8.52 -7.58 -10.04
CA GLU A 150 -7.59 -7.72 -8.89
C GLU A 150 -6.45 -6.68 -8.89
N GLY A 151 -6.28 -5.95 -9.98
CA GLY A 151 -5.36 -4.80 -10.02
C GLY A 151 -5.64 -3.77 -8.94
N PHE A 152 -6.87 -3.73 -8.41
CA PHE A 152 -7.21 -2.87 -7.28
C PHE A 152 -6.48 -3.30 -5.98
N LEU A 153 -6.24 -4.58 -5.75
CA LEU A 153 -5.47 -5.05 -4.59
C LEU A 153 -4.05 -4.49 -4.61
N VAL A 154 -3.42 -4.43 -5.78
CA VAL A 154 -2.10 -3.79 -5.95
C VAL A 154 -2.18 -2.30 -5.69
N SER A 155 -3.16 -1.61 -6.29
CA SER A 155 -3.32 -0.17 -6.14
C SER A 155 -3.59 0.22 -4.68
N SER A 156 -4.43 -0.54 -3.97
CA SER A 156 -4.74 -0.29 -2.56
C SER A 156 -3.53 -0.49 -1.66
N MET A 157 -2.74 -1.55 -1.90
CA MET A 157 -1.52 -1.81 -1.14
C MET A 157 -0.45 -0.74 -1.37
N LEU A 158 -0.15 -0.42 -2.62
CA LEU A 158 0.82 0.61 -2.95
C LEU A 158 0.39 1.98 -2.42
N TYR A 159 -0.89 2.35 -2.56
CA TYR A 159 -1.40 3.60 -2.02
C TYR A 159 -1.20 3.70 -0.51
N THR A 160 -1.55 2.65 0.24
CA THR A 160 -1.37 2.60 1.69
C THR A 160 0.10 2.74 2.10
N LEU A 161 1.01 2.06 1.39
CA LEU A 161 2.45 2.12 1.70
C LEU A 161 3.07 3.50 1.43
N THR A 162 2.49 4.30 0.53
CA THR A 162 2.99 5.65 0.22
C THR A 162 2.44 6.73 1.14
N LEU A 163 1.50 6.42 2.02
CA LEU A 163 0.90 7.40 2.93
C LEU A 163 1.67 7.51 4.25
N PRO A 164 1.67 8.72 4.87
CA PRO A 164 2.08 8.89 6.25
C PRO A 164 1.22 8.07 7.22
N ALA A 165 1.84 7.56 8.30
CA ALA A 165 1.18 6.70 9.28
C ALA A 165 0.01 7.39 10.02
N THR A 166 0.05 8.70 10.11
CA THR A 166 -0.93 9.53 10.84
C THR A 166 -1.99 10.18 9.96
N THR A 167 -2.02 9.84 8.66
CA THR A 167 -3.00 10.39 7.72
C THR A 167 -4.44 10.15 8.20
N PRO A 168 -5.28 11.19 8.33
CA PRO A 168 -6.68 11.03 8.70
C PRO A 168 -7.44 10.12 7.75
N LEU A 169 -8.25 9.20 8.29
CA LEU A 169 -8.91 8.16 7.47
C LEU A 169 -9.85 8.72 6.41
N TRP A 170 -10.48 9.87 6.65
CA TRP A 170 -11.29 10.51 5.64
C TRP A 170 -10.48 11.03 4.43
N MET A 171 -9.24 11.50 4.67
CA MET A 171 -8.32 11.86 3.57
C MET A 171 -7.87 10.62 2.81
N VAL A 172 -7.58 9.53 3.51
CA VAL A 172 -7.26 8.23 2.88
C VAL A 172 -8.37 7.82 1.94
N ALA A 173 -9.62 7.85 2.41
CA ALA A 173 -10.79 7.52 1.59
C ALA A 173 -10.92 8.45 0.38
N LEU A 174 -10.81 9.77 0.58
CA LEU A 174 -10.93 10.75 -0.48
C LEU A 174 -9.84 10.57 -1.56
N GLY A 175 -8.60 10.34 -1.14
CA GLY A 175 -7.48 10.16 -2.06
C GLY A 175 -7.59 8.90 -2.91
N ILE A 176 -7.99 7.76 -2.32
CA ILE A 176 -8.16 6.52 -3.10
C ILE A 176 -9.38 6.60 -4.03
N ILE A 177 -10.48 7.23 -3.60
CA ILE A 177 -11.65 7.49 -4.46
C ILE A 177 -11.23 8.30 -5.68
N PHE A 178 -10.50 9.41 -5.47
CA PHE A 178 -9.98 10.21 -6.56
C PHE A 178 -9.04 9.40 -7.47
N GLY A 179 -8.12 8.66 -6.89
CA GLY A 179 -7.17 7.81 -7.62
C GLY A 179 -7.87 6.76 -8.49
N VAL A 180 -8.88 6.07 -7.96
CA VAL A 180 -9.63 5.06 -8.71
C VAL A 180 -10.50 5.73 -9.79
N ILE A 181 -11.27 6.74 -9.46
CA ILE A 181 -12.19 7.36 -10.42
C ILE A 181 -11.40 8.09 -11.51
N VAL A 182 -10.56 9.05 -11.14
CA VAL A 182 -9.85 9.92 -12.10
C VAL A 182 -8.65 9.20 -12.71
N GLY A 183 -7.89 8.44 -11.92
CA GLY A 183 -6.70 7.76 -12.40
C GLY A 183 -6.96 6.50 -13.23
N LYS A 184 -8.15 5.88 -13.10
CA LYS A 184 -8.45 4.61 -13.76
C LYS A 184 -9.79 4.58 -14.47
N GLU A 185 -10.89 4.81 -13.75
CA GLU A 185 -12.23 4.55 -14.28
C GLU A 185 -12.65 5.53 -15.38
N VAL A 186 -12.27 6.81 -15.32
CA VAL A 186 -12.53 7.79 -16.38
C VAL A 186 -11.99 7.32 -17.74
N PHE A 187 -10.87 6.61 -17.75
CA PHE A 187 -10.25 6.09 -18.99
C PHE A 187 -10.84 4.76 -19.47
N GLY A 188 -11.73 4.14 -18.71
CA GLY A 188 -12.38 2.88 -19.08
C GLY A 188 -11.97 1.68 -18.23
N GLY A 189 -11.25 1.87 -17.15
CA GLY A 189 -10.85 0.82 -16.18
C GLY A 189 -9.48 0.21 -16.44
N THR A 190 -9.22 -0.92 -15.82
CA THR A 190 -7.91 -1.60 -15.85
C THR A 190 -7.47 -1.93 -17.28
N GLY A 191 -6.23 -1.60 -17.60
CA GLY A 191 -5.63 -1.84 -18.92
C GLY A 191 -5.89 -0.73 -19.95
N LYS A 192 -6.79 0.21 -19.67
CA LYS A 192 -7.05 1.38 -20.51
C LYS A 192 -6.55 2.69 -19.87
N ASN A 193 -6.22 2.64 -18.60
CA ASN A 193 -5.66 3.77 -17.86
C ASN A 193 -4.17 3.93 -18.15
N PHE A 194 -3.72 5.16 -18.35
CA PHE A 194 -2.29 5.50 -18.46
C PHE A 194 -1.71 6.04 -17.14
N LEU A 195 -2.57 6.41 -16.18
CA LEU A 195 -2.18 6.85 -14.85
C LEU A 195 -2.19 5.65 -13.88
N ASN A 196 -1.27 5.68 -12.91
CA ASN A 196 -1.31 4.76 -11.79
C ASN A 196 -2.29 5.28 -10.74
N PRO A 197 -3.36 4.53 -10.37
CA PRO A 197 -4.38 5.00 -9.43
C PRO A 197 -3.82 5.36 -8.05
N ALA A 198 -2.86 4.57 -7.54
CA ALA A 198 -2.24 4.82 -6.25
C ALA A 198 -1.45 6.14 -6.24
N LEU A 199 -0.63 6.37 -7.26
CA LEU A 199 0.14 7.60 -7.41
C LEU A 199 -0.74 8.80 -7.68
N THR A 200 -1.82 8.64 -8.46
CA THR A 200 -2.78 9.71 -8.72
C THR A 200 -3.49 10.14 -7.43
N GLY A 201 -3.93 9.18 -6.61
CA GLY A 201 -4.51 9.47 -5.30
C GLY A 201 -3.52 10.14 -4.34
N ARG A 202 -2.27 9.66 -4.32
CA ARG A 202 -1.21 10.27 -3.51
C ARG A 202 -0.88 11.70 -3.96
N ALA A 203 -0.78 11.93 -5.28
CA ALA A 203 -0.54 13.27 -5.83
C ALA A 203 -1.69 14.23 -5.52
N PHE A 204 -2.93 13.77 -5.64
CA PHE A 204 -4.09 14.56 -5.26
C PHE A 204 -4.01 15.02 -3.80
N LEU A 205 -3.71 14.11 -2.87
CA LEU A 205 -3.57 14.47 -1.45
C LEU A 205 -2.41 15.45 -1.22
N TYR A 206 -1.31 15.27 -1.93
CA TYR A 206 -0.15 16.16 -1.81
C TYR A 206 -0.47 17.61 -2.21
N PHE A 207 -1.23 17.79 -3.29
CA PHE A 207 -1.62 19.13 -3.74
C PHE A 207 -2.81 19.72 -2.97
N ALA A 208 -3.77 18.89 -2.58
CA ALA A 208 -4.96 19.35 -1.89
C ALA A 208 -4.73 19.59 -0.39
N TYR A 209 -3.86 18.79 0.24
CA TYR A 209 -3.61 18.82 1.69
C TYR A 209 -2.12 18.75 2.01
N PRO A 210 -1.30 19.71 1.52
CA PRO A 210 0.15 19.65 1.65
C PRO A 210 0.62 19.60 3.12
N ALA A 211 -0.08 20.24 4.03
CA ALA A 211 0.26 20.24 5.45
C ALA A 211 0.24 18.86 6.11
N TYR A 212 -0.50 17.90 5.55
CA TYR A 212 -0.55 16.52 6.05
C TYR A 212 0.36 15.58 5.27
N MET A 213 0.88 16.02 4.12
CA MET A 213 1.61 15.17 3.19
C MET A 213 3.07 15.55 3.02
N SER A 214 3.50 16.65 3.58
CA SER A 214 4.87 17.16 3.46
C SER A 214 5.32 17.89 4.72
N GLY A 215 6.64 18.06 4.86
CA GLY A 215 7.25 18.77 5.99
C GLY A 215 7.25 17.94 7.28
N ASP A 216 7.27 18.62 8.40
CA ASP A 216 7.42 18.02 9.74
C ASP A 216 6.18 17.24 10.20
N SER A 217 5.03 17.50 9.61
CA SER A 217 3.77 16.83 9.93
C SER A 217 3.63 15.43 9.33
N VAL A 218 4.53 15.02 8.44
CA VAL A 218 4.51 13.71 7.78
C VAL A 218 4.73 12.57 8.78
N TRP A 219 5.46 12.86 9.84
CA TRP A 219 5.73 11.89 10.88
C TRP A 219 5.39 12.46 12.26
N VAL A 220 4.27 12.02 12.80
CA VAL A 220 3.84 12.33 14.16
C VAL A 220 3.71 11.00 14.92
N PRO A 221 4.75 10.57 15.66
CA PRO A 221 4.69 9.30 16.38
C PRO A 221 3.71 9.33 17.55
N VAL A 222 3.51 10.53 18.13
CA VAL A 222 2.60 10.77 19.26
C VAL A 222 2.01 12.16 19.15
N ASP A 223 0.80 12.38 19.69
CA ASP A 223 0.13 13.68 19.67
C ASP A 223 1.03 14.82 20.18
N GLY A 224 1.25 15.81 19.32
CA GLY A 224 2.01 17.03 19.66
C GLY A 224 3.51 16.99 19.37
N VAL A 225 4.07 15.88 18.89
CA VAL A 225 5.47 15.83 18.48
C VAL A 225 5.60 15.53 16.99
N THR A 226 6.17 16.48 16.29
CA THR A 226 6.53 16.36 14.88
C THR A 226 8.02 16.13 14.75
N SER A 227 8.42 15.29 13.80
CA SER A 227 9.81 15.04 13.48
C SER A 227 10.03 15.17 11.99
N ALA A 228 11.04 15.95 11.62
CA ALA A 228 11.34 16.20 10.22
C ALA A 228 11.84 14.93 9.53
N THR A 229 11.40 14.69 8.29
CA THR A 229 11.96 13.62 7.47
C THR A 229 13.38 13.95 7.04
N SER A 230 14.21 12.95 6.77
CA SER A 230 15.59 13.13 6.30
C SER A 230 15.67 14.04 5.07
N LEU A 231 14.66 13.98 4.19
CA LEU A 231 14.57 14.86 3.01
C LEU A 231 14.28 16.31 3.39
N SER A 232 13.41 16.58 4.37
CA SER A 232 13.12 17.95 4.79
C SER A 232 14.32 18.57 5.52
N ILE A 233 15.03 17.81 6.36
CA ILE A 233 16.29 18.24 6.99
C ILE A 233 17.33 18.60 5.93
N SER A 234 17.55 17.70 4.97
CA SER A 234 18.53 17.91 3.91
C SER A 234 18.17 19.12 3.02
N ALA A 235 16.89 19.37 2.78
CA ALA A 235 16.44 20.51 1.99
C ALA A 235 16.58 21.85 2.73
N ALA A 236 16.38 21.87 4.05
CA ALA A 236 16.45 23.10 4.86
C ALA A 236 17.89 23.45 5.28
N GLU A 237 18.70 22.46 5.67
CA GLU A 237 19.97 22.66 6.33
C GLU A 237 21.17 22.05 5.57
N GLY A 238 20.90 21.38 4.44
CA GLY A 238 21.91 20.72 3.62
C GLY A 238 22.21 19.28 4.07
N TYR A 239 22.90 18.55 3.19
CA TYR A 239 23.17 17.11 3.41
C TYR A 239 24.01 16.80 4.68
N GLN A 240 24.92 17.71 5.05
CA GLN A 240 25.81 17.50 6.20
C GLN A 240 25.06 17.54 7.54
N SER A 241 23.92 18.21 7.60
CA SER A 241 23.09 18.26 8.81
C SER A 241 22.51 16.89 9.20
N LEU A 242 22.32 15.98 8.24
CA LEU A 242 21.84 14.63 8.52
C LEU A 242 22.74 13.87 9.52
N ILE A 243 24.06 14.12 9.45
CA ILE A 243 25.03 13.50 10.37
C ILE A 243 24.85 14.06 11.78
N SER A 244 24.56 15.36 11.92
CA SER A 244 24.32 15.97 13.23
C SER A 244 23.01 15.50 13.89
N TYR A 245 22.03 15.11 13.09
CA TYR A 245 20.80 14.46 13.54
C TYR A 245 20.94 12.94 13.77
N GLY A 246 22.17 12.40 13.64
CA GLY A 246 22.45 10.98 13.86
C GLY A 246 21.94 10.05 12.76
N ILE A 247 21.55 10.58 11.60
CA ILE A 247 21.07 9.78 10.47
C ILE A 247 22.26 9.35 9.64
N THR A 248 22.58 8.06 9.69
CA THR A 248 23.65 7.46 8.91
C THR A 248 23.13 6.91 7.57
N TRP A 249 24.06 6.65 6.65
CA TRP A 249 23.72 5.98 5.39
C TRP A 249 23.13 4.57 5.61
N SER A 250 23.63 3.84 6.63
CA SER A 250 23.08 2.54 7.00
C SER A 250 21.65 2.62 7.49
N ASP A 251 21.30 3.65 8.27
CA ASP A 251 19.93 3.87 8.73
C ASP A 251 18.99 4.16 7.57
N ALA A 252 19.42 4.96 6.61
CA ALA A 252 18.65 5.24 5.39
C ALA A 252 18.52 3.99 4.49
N PHE A 253 19.54 3.12 4.42
CA PHE A 253 19.49 1.89 3.64
C PHE A 253 18.61 0.82 4.28
N LEU A 254 18.75 0.61 5.57
CA LEU A 254 17.93 -0.33 6.35
C LEU A 254 16.50 0.21 6.53
N GLY A 255 16.34 1.53 6.63
CA GLY A 255 15.04 2.18 6.77
C GLY A 255 14.62 2.44 8.21
N THR A 256 15.55 2.56 9.15
CA THR A 256 15.30 2.96 10.55
C THR A 256 15.15 4.49 10.67
N ILE A 257 14.61 5.11 9.64
CA ILE A 257 14.39 6.54 9.55
C ILE A 257 12.88 6.85 9.47
N GLN A 258 12.55 8.10 9.66
CA GLN A 258 11.19 8.59 9.55
C GLN A 258 10.79 8.75 8.09
N GLY A 259 9.54 8.40 7.77
CA GLY A 259 9.01 8.49 6.41
C GLY A 259 7.60 7.91 6.29
N SER A 260 7.11 7.73 5.07
CA SER A 260 5.84 7.05 4.82
C SER A 260 5.90 5.57 5.24
N LEU A 261 4.74 4.94 5.37
CA LEU A 261 4.61 3.59 5.95
C LEU A 261 5.56 2.56 5.33
N GLY A 262 5.67 2.50 4.00
CA GLY A 262 6.38 1.43 3.31
C GLY A 262 7.64 1.85 2.54
N GLU A 263 7.99 3.14 2.53
CA GLU A 263 9.05 3.68 1.67
C GLU A 263 10.40 3.88 2.38
N THR A 264 10.49 3.55 3.65
CA THR A 264 11.69 3.86 4.44
C THR A 264 12.86 2.91 4.15
N SER A 265 12.61 1.62 3.87
CA SER A 265 13.65 0.63 3.70
C SER A 265 14.00 0.35 2.24
N THR A 266 15.17 0.80 1.80
CA THR A 266 15.73 0.43 0.51
C THR A 266 15.97 -1.08 0.41
N LEU A 267 16.43 -1.72 1.49
CA LEU A 267 16.66 -3.17 1.53
C LEU A 267 15.36 -3.95 1.28
N ALA A 268 14.26 -3.57 1.93
CA ALA A 268 12.96 -4.23 1.74
C ALA A 268 12.47 -4.09 0.28
N CYS A 269 12.64 -2.90 -0.31
CA CYS A 269 12.32 -2.67 -1.72
C CYS A 269 13.19 -3.53 -2.65
N LEU A 270 14.49 -3.68 -2.36
CA LEU A 270 15.39 -4.52 -3.16
C LEU A 270 15.03 -6.02 -3.07
N ILE A 271 14.58 -6.50 -1.91
CA ILE A 271 14.08 -7.88 -1.76
C ILE A 271 12.83 -8.10 -2.62
N GLY A 272 11.88 -7.16 -2.57
CA GLY A 272 10.68 -7.19 -3.42
C GLY A 272 11.03 -7.13 -4.91
N LEU A 273 11.98 -6.28 -5.29
CA LEU A 273 12.50 -6.19 -6.65
C LEU A 273 13.14 -7.50 -7.12
N ALA A 274 13.98 -8.11 -6.29
CA ALA A 274 14.61 -9.40 -6.61
C ALA A 274 13.56 -10.48 -6.87
N PHE A 275 12.50 -10.54 -6.06
CA PHE A 275 11.37 -11.44 -6.26
C PHE A 275 10.69 -11.22 -7.62
N LEU A 276 10.40 -9.97 -8.00
CA LEU A 276 9.76 -9.63 -9.29
C LEU A 276 10.67 -9.95 -10.50
N LEU A 277 11.99 -9.82 -10.35
CA LEU A 277 12.95 -10.20 -11.39
C LEU A 277 13.06 -11.72 -11.57
N VAL A 278 13.12 -12.46 -10.46
CA VAL A 278 13.18 -13.95 -10.48
C VAL A 278 11.90 -14.52 -11.09
N THR A 279 10.75 -13.96 -10.75
CA THR A 279 9.45 -14.37 -11.33
C THR A 279 9.22 -13.86 -12.76
N ARG A 280 10.16 -13.09 -13.32
CA ARG A 280 10.10 -12.50 -14.67
C ARG A 280 8.89 -11.60 -14.92
N ILE A 281 8.30 -11.04 -13.85
CA ILE A 281 7.21 -10.07 -13.96
C ILE A 281 7.76 -8.68 -14.28
N ALA A 282 8.84 -8.29 -13.59
CA ALA A 282 9.52 -7.03 -13.87
C ALA A 282 10.60 -7.20 -14.96
N ASN A 283 10.72 -6.18 -15.81
CA ASN A 283 11.76 -6.12 -16.82
C ASN A 283 12.96 -5.34 -16.29
N TYR A 284 14.09 -6.02 -16.12
CA TYR A 284 15.33 -5.42 -15.61
C TYR A 284 15.83 -4.22 -16.44
N ARG A 285 15.56 -4.21 -17.76
CA ARG A 285 15.99 -3.11 -18.65
C ARG A 285 15.28 -1.80 -18.31
N LEU A 286 13.98 -1.86 -17.99
CA LEU A 286 13.22 -0.68 -17.57
C LEU A 286 13.72 -0.15 -16.23
N ILE A 287 14.02 -1.06 -15.29
CA ILE A 287 14.51 -0.69 -13.96
C ILE A 287 15.88 -0.02 -14.06
N ILE A 288 16.81 -0.63 -14.80
CA ILE A 288 18.15 -0.07 -15.00
C ILE A 288 18.05 1.28 -15.74
N GLY A 289 17.19 1.39 -16.76
CA GLY A 289 16.99 2.65 -17.49
C GLY A 289 16.46 3.76 -16.59
N CYS A 290 15.52 3.46 -15.70
CA CYS A 290 14.98 4.42 -14.75
C CYS A 290 16.05 4.89 -13.74
N LEU A 291 16.79 3.95 -13.13
CA LEU A 291 17.88 4.27 -12.19
C LEU A 291 19.01 5.05 -12.86
N ALA A 292 19.43 4.66 -14.05
CA ALA A 292 20.45 5.37 -14.82
C ALA A 292 19.99 6.80 -15.17
N GLY A 293 18.74 6.96 -15.60
CA GLY A 293 18.16 8.27 -15.87
C GLY A 293 18.16 9.16 -14.61
N MET A 294 17.76 8.61 -13.48
CA MET A 294 17.77 9.34 -12.20
C MET A 294 19.21 9.80 -11.83
N ILE A 295 20.20 8.92 -11.91
CA ILE A 295 21.60 9.25 -11.60
C ILE A 295 22.13 10.33 -12.57
N VAL A 296 21.91 10.17 -13.87
CA VAL A 296 22.39 11.13 -14.87
C VAL A 296 21.77 12.50 -14.66
N PHE A 297 20.43 12.57 -14.49
CA PHE A 297 19.75 13.85 -14.28
C PHE A 297 20.12 14.52 -12.95
N SER A 298 20.23 13.76 -11.87
CA SER A 298 20.65 14.35 -10.59
C SER A 298 22.09 14.86 -10.64
N SER A 299 22.99 14.15 -11.33
CA SER A 299 24.39 14.61 -11.51
C SER A 299 24.49 15.82 -12.43
N PHE A 300 23.56 16.00 -13.37
CA PHE A 300 23.53 17.17 -14.26
C PHE A 300 22.97 18.41 -13.57
N LEU A 301 22.05 18.24 -12.60
CA LEU A 301 21.41 19.33 -11.86
C LEU A 301 22.21 19.79 -10.63
N ASN A 302 23.21 19.01 -10.20
CA ASN A 302 24.11 19.33 -9.08
C ASN A 302 25.37 20.03 -9.58
#